data_b1487d673be1bec656eb4cff67063f06
#
_entry.id   b1487d673be1bec656eb4cff67063f06
#
_cell.length_a   1.000
_cell.length_b   1.000
_cell.length_c   1.000
_cell.angle_alpha   90.00
_cell.angle_beta   90.00
_cell.angle_gamma   90.00
#
_symmetry.space_group_name_H-M   'P 1'
#
loop_
_entity.id
_entity.type
_entity.pdbx_description
1 polymer ?
#
loop_
_entity_poly.entity_id
_entity_poly.type
_entity_poly.pdbx_seq_one_letter_code
_entity_poly.pdbx_strand_id
1 'polypeptide(L)' 'SLKIRVNTIAPGLFLTPLLMGLNEEARKSLGAQVPHPARLGDASEYGNLAVHIVENPMLNGETIRLDGAIRMAPR' A
#
# COMPACT_ATOMS: atom_id res chain seq x y z
N SER A 1 6.78 -29.19 9.35
CA SER A 1 7.24 -28.09 8.56
C SER A 1 8.10 -27.14 9.38
N LEU A 2 8.53 -26.06 8.77
CA LEU A 2 9.49 -25.16 9.40
C LEU A 2 8.88 -24.08 10.27
N LYS A 3 7.55 -24.04 10.37
CA LYS A 3 6.83 -23.04 11.18
C LYS A 3 7.20 -21.63 10.81
N ILE A 4 7.29 -21.38 9.51
CA ILE A 4 7.59 -20.06 8.97
C ILE A 4 6.33 -19.52 8.33
N ARG A 5 6.02 -18.25 8.61
CA ARG A 5 4.90 -17.57 7.96
C ARG A 5 5.42 -16.75 6.79
N VAL A 6 4.67 -16.71 5.72
CA VAL A 6 5.00 -15.89 4.55
C VAL A 6 3.75 -15.12 4.15
N ASN A 7 3.85 -13.81 4.13
CA ASN A 7 2.77 -12.93 3.71
C ASN A 7 3.31 -11.90 2.74
N THR A 8 2.43 -11.40 1.89
CA THR A 8 2.78 -10.41 0.88
C THR A 8 1.90 -9.19 1.04
N ILE A 9 2.50 -8.00 0.96
CA ILE A 9 1.76 -6.76 0.88
C ILE A 9 1.78 -6.30 -0.57
N ALA A 10 0.60 -6.04 -1.13
CA ALA A 10 0.46 -5.50 -2.48
C ALA A 10 0.05 -4.03 -2.35
N PRO A 11 1.00 -3.10 -2.32
CA PRO A 11 0.68 -1.69 -2.09
C PRO A 11 0.13 -1.01 -3.33
N GLY A 12 -0.65 0.04 -3.11
CA GLY A 12 -1.08 0.92 -4.18
C GLY A 12 -0.12 2.10 -4.32
N LEU A 13 -0.68 3.29 -4.43
CA LEU A 13 0.11 4.51 -4.63
C LEU A 13 0.45 5.13 -3.27
N PHE A 14 1.73 5.15 -2.95
CA PHE A 14 2.21 5.72 -1.71
C PHE A 14 3.16 6.88 -1.98
N LEU A 15 3.13 7.85 -1.09
CA LEU A 15 4.01 9.00 -1.19
C LEU A 15 5.41 8.59 -0.73
N THR A 16 6.28 8.34 -1.70
CA THR A 16 7.66 7.97 -1.47
C THR A 16 8.57 9.08 -1.98
N PRO A 17 9.87 9.05 -1.67
CA PRO A 17 10.77 10.05 -2.24
C PRO A 17 10.71 10.15 -3.75
N LEU A 18 10.48 9.03 -4.43
CA LEU A 18 10.33 9.06 -5.88
C LEU A 18 9.12 9.90 -6.31
N LEU A 19 7.97 9.70 -5.66
CA LEU A 19 6.76 10.45 -5.99
C LEU A 19 6.84 11.89 -5.50
N MET A 20 7.62 12.15 -4.47
CA MET A 20 7.81 13.52 -4.00
C MET A 20 8.54 14.38 -5.01
N GLY A 21 9.23 13.77 -5.98
CA GLY A 21 9.86 14.50 -7.07
C GLY A 21 8.87 15.01 -8.11
N LEU A 22 7.64 14.55 -8.10
CA LEU A 22 6.60 15.05 -8.98
C LEU A 22 6.07 16.39 -8.47
N ASN A 23 5.54 17.21 -9.40
CA ASN A 23 4.92 18.44 -8.97
C ASN A 23 3.61 18.15 -8.23
N GLU A 24 3.09 19.16 -7.57
CA GLU A 24 1.91 18.97 -6.73
C GLU A 24 0.68 18.55 -7.53
N GLU A 25 0.53 19.08 -8.73
CA GLU A 25 -0.62 18.71 -9.57
C GLU A 25 -0.59 17.24 -9.94
N ALA A 26 0.60 16.73 -10.29
CA ALA A 26 0.73 15.31 -10.65
C ALA A 26 0.42 14.43 -9.44
N ARG A 27 0.90 14.81 -8.26
CA ARG A 27 0.61 14.04 -7.05
C ARG A 27 -0.88 14.05 -6.73
N LYS A 28 -1.54 15.19 -6.86
CA LYS A 28 -2.97 15.27 -6.62
C LYS A 28 -3.75 14.42 -7.61
N SER A 29 -3.33 14.43 -8.88
CA SER A 29 -3.98 13.64 -9.90
C SER A 29 -3.88 12.15 -9.58
N LEU A 30 -2.72 11.68 -9.15
CA LEU A 30 -2.56 10.28 -8.78
C LEU A 30 -3.40 9.93 -7.56
N GLY A 31 -3.40 10.80 -6.55
CA GLY A 31 -4.18 10.54 -5.33
C GLY A 31 -5.67 10.51 -5.60
N ALA A 32 -6.14 11.31 -6.56
CA ALA A 32 -7.55 11.34 -6.90
C ALA A 32 -8.04 10.04 -7.54
N GLN A 33 -7.12 9.20 -8.04
CA GLN A 33 -7.49 7.91 -8.60
C GLN A 33 -7.76 6.86 -7.54
N VAL A 34 -7.42 7.14 -6.29
CA VAL A 34 -7.67 6.20 -5.18
C VAL A 34 -9.10 6.39 -4.71
N PRO A 35 -9.93 5.33 -4.73
CA PRO A 35 -11.33 5.47 -4.34
C PRO A 35 -11.54 5.97 -2.92
N HIS A 36 -10.77 5.46 -1.95
CA HIS A 36 -10.93 5.91 -0.57
C HIS A 36 -9.76 5.42 0.29
N PRO A 37 -9.08 6.30 0.98
CA PRO A 37 -9.20 7.76 0.91
C PRO A 37 -8.63 8.28 -0.42
N ALA A 38 -9.16 9.36 -0.92
CA ALA A 38 -8.77 9.89 -2.23
C ALA A 38 -7.45 10.67 -2.12
N ARG A 39 -6.39 9.97 -1.79
CA ARG A 39 -5.06 10.54 -1.62
C ARG A 39 -4.01 9.45 -1.76
N LEU A 40 -2.76 9.85 -1.90
CA LEU A 40 -1.65 8.90 -1.83
C LEU A 40 -1.53 8.36 -0.40
N GLY A 41 -1.10 7.12 -0.29
CA GLY A 41 -0.85 6.53 1.02
C GLY A 41 0.39 7.13 1.66
N ASP A 42 0.39 7.18 2.98
CA ASP A 42 1.55 7.62 3.74
C ASP A 42 2.43 6.40 4.01
N ALA A 43 3.74 6.58 3.95
CA ALA A 43 4.68 5.49 4.22
C ALA A 43 4.42 4.84 5.57
N SER A 44 3.96 5.61 6.57
CA SER A 44 3.65 5.06 7.88
C SER A 44 2.48 4.06 7.82
N GLU A 45 1.57 4.23 6.88
CA GLU A 45 0.45 3.30 6.74
C GLU A 45 0.92 1.94 6.25
N TYR A 46 1.91 1.93 5.36
CA TYR A 46 2.53 0.67 4.95
C TYR A 46 3.26 0.02 6.13
N GLY A 47 4.05 0.83 6.84
CA GLY A 47 4.79 0.32 7.99
C GLY A 47 3.88 -0.23 9.07
N ASN A 48 2.74 0.41 9.33
CA ASN A 48 1.78 -0.07 10.31
C ASN A 48 1.23 -1.45 9.94
N LEU A 49 0.94 -1.66 8.66
CA LEU A 49 0.49 -2.98 8.22
C LEU A 49 1.59 -4.02 8.39
N ALA A 50 2.82 -3.68 8.03
CA ALA A 50 3.93 -4.61 8.17
C ALA A 50 4.11 -5.05 9.62
N VAL A 51 4.03 -4.11 10.56
CA VAL A 51 4.13 -4.43 11.99
C VAL A 51 2.98 -5.32 12.41
N HIS A 52 1.76 -5.02 11.96
CA HIS A 52 0.60 -5.83 12.29
C HIS A 52 0.75 -7.27 11.81
N ILE A 53 1.28 -7.44 10.60
CA ILE A 53 1.51 -8.79 10.06
C ILE A 53 2.49 -9.56 10.94
N VAL A 54 3.54 -8.89 11.39
CA VAL A 54 4.52 -9.54 12.27
C VAL A 54 3.89 -9.95 13.59
N GLU A 55 3.03 -9.09 14.13
CA GLU A 55 2.45 -9.29 15.46
C GLU A 55 1.22 -10.19 15.48
N ASN A 56 0.65 -10.50 14.32
CA ASN A 56 -0.56 -11.31 14.25
C ASN A 56 -0.23 -12.70 13.71
N PRO A 57 -0.06 -13.69 14.60
CA PRO A 57 0.41 -15.01 14.17
C PRO A 57 -0.58 -15.79 13.33
N MET A 58 -1.84 -15.35 13.25
CA MET A 58 -2.82 -16.03 12.41
C MET A 58 -2.73 -15.64 10.93
N LEU A 59 -1.99 -14.57 10.62
CA LEU A 59 -1.80 -14.18 9.23
C LEU A 59 -0.71 -15.01 8.60
N ASN A 60 -1.07 -15.80 7.60
CA ASN A 60 -0.12 -16.68 6.92
C ASN A 60 -0.62 -17.02 5.54
N GLY A 61 0.26 -16.93 4.57
CA GLY A 61 -0.06 -17.29 3.20
C GLY A 61 -0.97 -16.27 2.51
N GLU A 62 -1.04 -15.06 3.02
CA GLU A 62 -1.95 -14.05 2.49
C GLU A 62 -1.25 -13.02 1.63
N THR A 63 -1.99 -12.52 0.66
CA THR A 63 -1.60 -11.31 -0.07
C THR A 63 -2.59 -10.24 0.32
N ILE A 64 -2.10 -9.18 0.97
CA ILE A 64 -2.96 -8.12 1.48
C ILE A 64 -2.76 -6.87 0.62
N ARG A 65 -3.84 -6.43 -0.01
CA ARG A 65 -3.80 -5.20 -0.79
C ARG A 65 -3.93 -4.01 0.14
N LEU A 66 -3.03 -3.05 -0.02
CA LEU A 66 -3.06 -1.82 0.77
C LEU A 66 -3.04 -0.65 -0.23
N ASP A 67 -4.20 -0.36 -0.80
CA ASP A 67 -4.25 0.48 -1.97
C ASP A 67 -5.50 1.37 -2.07
N GLY A 68 -6.29 1.45 -1.01
CA GLY A 68 -7.51 2.27 -1.06
C GLY A 68 -8.50 1.81 -2.12
N ALA A 69 -8.41 0.55 -2.52
CA ALA A 69 -9.27 -0.07 -3.53
C ALA A 69 -9.01 0.43 -4.96
N ILE A 70 -7.83 0.99 -5.20
CA ILE A 70 -7.51 1.45 -6.56
C ILE A 70 -7.43 0.26 -7.52
N ARG A 71 -7.90 0.48 -8.73
CA ARG A 71 -7.73 -0.48 -9.82
C ARG A 71 -7.21 0.31 -11.02
N MET A 72 -5.99 0.01 -11.41
CA MET A 72 -5.37 0.74 -12.51
C MET A 72 -6.07 0.42 -13.81
N ALA A 73 -6.16 1.43 -14.68
CA ALA A 73 -6.67 1.20 -16.02
C ALA A 73 -5.75 0.21 -16.75
N PRO A 74 -6.28 -0.60 -17.66
CA PRO A 74 -5.46 -1.60 -18.37
C PRO A 74 -4.51 -0.94 -19.37
N ARG A 75 -3.97 0.13 -19.07
CA ARG A 75 -2.88 0.77 -19.76
C ARG A 75 -2.58 2.10 -19.21
#